data_88b7a48276ad5d78e0ad0e53bcb14739
#
_entry.id   88b7a48276ad5d78e0ad0e53bcb14739
#
_cell.length_a   1.000
_cell.length_b   1.000
_cell.length_c   1.000
_cell.angle_alpha   90.00
_cell.angle_beta   90.00
_cell.angle_gamma   90.00
#
_symmetry.space_group_name_H-M   'P 1'
#
loop_
_entity.id
_entity.type
_entity.pdbx_description
1 polymer ?
#
loop_
_entity_poly.entity_id
_entity_poly.type
_entity_poly.pdbx_seq_one_letter_code
_entity_poly.pdbx_strand_id
1 'polypeptide(L)'
;MIRRNHAKSAWILNANYGRLLHMKLIQLFYVAFTALRVNLLRSMLTMLGIIIGVSAVIIMVSVGAGAQEQIERQLENLGGSVFIIFNNSRRSGGASTGAGSVKKLTTVDADYLKSQVPGVEEAAAALRGSGQIVFGNMNWRTNIDGIASGYLAARSWEIADGRSFGSSEWASAAKVAILGETVRAELFGESASVGQVVRINNFN
;
A
#
# COMPACT_ATOMS: atom_id res chain seq x y z
N MET A 1 13.43 55.92 53.85
CA MET A 1 12.29 56.07 52.89
C MET A 1 12.78 56.35 51.46
N ILE A 2 13.68 55.53 50.90
CA ILE A 2 14.24 55.72 49.54
C ILE A 2 14.39 54.38 48.87
N ARG A 3 13.29 53.71 48.54
CA ARG A 3 13.38 52.38 47.82
C ARG A 3 12.29 52.17 46.75
N ARG A 4 11.55 53.22 46.34
CA ARG A 4 10.40 53.06 45.41
C ARG A 4 10.61 53.63 44.02
N ASN A 5 11.75 54.24 43.68
CA ASN A 5 11.93 54.93 42.38
C ASN A 5 12.68 54.13 41.32
N HIS A 6 13.40 53.06 41.68
CA HIS A 6 14.18 52.32 40.69
C HIS A 6 13.34 51.35 39.84
N ALA A 7 12.20 50.87 40.32
CA ALA A 7 11.34 49.95 39.59
C ALA A 7 10.56 50.63 38.45
N LYS A 8 10.15 51.89 38.63
CA LYS A 8 9.39 52.64 37.62
C LYS A 8 10.26 53.05 36.42
N SER A 9 11.52 53.35 36.64
CA SER A 9 12.47 53.72 35.55
C SER A 9 12.80 52.53 34.66
N ALA A 10 12.90 51.31 35.19
CA ALA A 10 13.18 50.11 34.42
C ALA A 10 12.02 49.70 33.49
N TRP A 11 10.78 49.89 33.92
CA TRP A 11 9.57 49.62 33.11
C TRP A 11 9.41 50.60 31.94
N ILE A 12 9.71 51.91 32.17
CA ILE A 12 9.64 52.95 31.14
C ILE A 12 10.72 52.76 30.07
N LEU A 13 11.92 52.30 30.47
CA LEU A 13 13.00 51.96 29.54
C LEU A 13 12.63 50.77 28.67
N ASN A 14 12.09 49.71 29.27
CA ASN A 14 11.75 48.49 28.52
C ASN A 14 10.58 48.69 27.54
N ALA A 15 9.57 49.49 27.90
CA ALA A 15 8.45 49.84 27.03
C ALA A 15 8.89 50.74 25.85
N ASN A 16 9.89 51.59 26.03
CA ASN A 16 10.43 52.41 24.95
C ASN A 16 11.31 51.61 24.00
N TYR A 17 12.08 50.63 24.50
CA TYR A 17 12.89 49.74 23.63
C TYR A 17 12.02 48.92 22.71
N GLY A 18 10.88 48.38 23.18
CA GLY A 18 9.94 47.64 22.34
C GLY A 18 9.35 48.46 21.19
N ARG A 19 8.93 49.72 21.50
CA ARG A 19 8.41 50.65 20.46
C ARG A 19 9.47 51.06 19.45
N LEU A 20 10.69 51.31 19.90
CA LEU A 20 11.81 51.67 19.02
C LEU A 20 12.21 50.51 18.11
N LEU A 21 12.14 49.26 18.59
CA LEU A 21 12.40 48.10 17.79
C LEU A 21 11.31 47.90 16.69
N HIS A 22 10.03 48.04 17.04
CA HIS A 22 8.94 47.95 16.08
C HIS A 22 9.01 49.07 15.02
N MET A 23 9.32 50.31 15.42
CA MET A 23 9.49 51.42 14.47
C MET A 23 10.67 51.19 13.53
N LYS A 24 11.79 50.66 14.02
CA LYS A 24 12.95 50.32 13.18
C LYS A 24 12.66 49.18 12.20
N LEU A 25 11.89 48.17 12.60
CA LEU A 25 11.47 47.09 11.71
C LEU A 25 10.55 47.59 10.59
N ILE A 26 9.57 48.42 10.90
CA ILE A 26 8.67 49.03 9.91
C ILE A 26 9.44 49.91 8.92
N GLN A 27 10.37 50.73 9.41
CA GLN A 27 11.24 51.53 8.55
C GLN A 27 12.13 50.67 7.66
N LEU A 28 12.68 49.57 8.18
CA LEU A 28 13.49 48.61 7.41
C LEU A 28 12.67 47.99 6.29
N PHE A 29 11.44 47.53 6.55
CA PHE A 29 10.53 47.01 5.53
C PHE A 29 10.19 48.05 4.47
N TYR A 30 9.94 49.29 4.87
CA TYR A 30 9.63 50.36 3.93
C TYR A 30 10.81 50.67 3.00
N VAL A 31 12.02 50.78 3.57
CA VAL A 31 13.25 51.00 2.78
C VAL A 31 13.54 49.80 1.84
N ALA A 32 13.38 48.57 2.33
CA ALA A 32 13.54 47.36 1.50
C ALA A 32 12.55 47.32 0.34
N PHE A 33 11.29 47.66 0.61
CA PHE A 33 10.24 47.70 -0.44
C PHE A 33 10.47 48.79 -1.46
N THR A 34 10.94 49.94 -1.03
CA THR A 34 11.30 51.06 -1.93
C THR A 34 12.51 50.71 -2.80
N ALA A 35 13.53 50.06 -2.23
CA ALA A 35 14.69 49.57 -2.97
C ALA A 35 14.33 48.53 -4.05
N LEU A 36 13.37 47.65 -3.76
CA LEU A 36 12.82 46.71 -4.73
C LEU A 36 12.12 47.41 -5.91
N ARG A 37 11.36 48.48 -5.63
CA ARG A 37 10.66 49.26 -6.67
C ARG A 37 11.60 50.07 -7.58
N VAL A 38 12.70 50.59 -7.07
CA VAL A 38 13.68 51.33 -7.87
C VAL A 38 14.36 50.49 -8.93
N ASN A 39 14.55 49.16 -8.66
CA ASN A 39 15.21 48.22 -9.57
C ASN A 39 14.31 47.02 -9.92
N LEU A 40 13.10 47.27 -10.35
CA LEU A 40 12.03 46.29 -10.56
C LEU A 40 12.47 45.11 -11.44
N LEU A 41 13.13 45.37 -12.57
CA LEU A 41 13.61 44.32 -13.49
C LEU A 41 14.61 43.36 -12.83
N ARG A 42 15.57 43.92 -12.07
CA ARG A 42 16.55 43.10 -11.36
C ARG A 42 15.90 42.27 -10.26
N SER A 43 14.99 42.88 -9.52
CA SER A 43 14.26 42.20 -8.44
C SER A 43 13.37 41.10 -8.98
N MET A 44 12.66 41.33 -10.09
CA MET A 44 11.84 40.29 -10.75
C MET A 44 12.68 39.15 -11.29
N LEU A 45 13.83 39.42 -11.89
CA LEU A 45 14.70 38.38 -12.42
C LEU A 45 15.27 37.48 -11.31
N THR A 46 15.72 38.09 -10.21
CA THR A 46 16.23 37.32 -9.07
C THR A 46 15.14 36.53 -8.37
N MET A 47 13.92 37.10 -8.21
CA MET A 47 12.77 36.44 -7.65
C MET A 47 12.31 35.25 -8.54
N LEU A 48 12.30 35.44 -9.86
CA LEU A 48 11.99 34.38 -10.81
C LEU A 48 12.99 33.22 -10.70
N GLY A 49 14.28 33.52 -10.59
CA GLY A 49 15.33 32.51 -10.41
C GLY A 49 15.11 31.68 -9.13
N ILE A 50 14.78 32.34 -8.02
CA ILE A 50 14.51 31.65 -6.75
C ILE A 50 13.24 30.81 -6.85
N ILE A 51 12.17 31.32 -7.44
CA ILE A 51 10.90 30.59 -7.61
C ILE A 51 11.14 29.33 -8.45
N ILE A 52 11.82 29.46 -9.59
CA ILE A 52 12.13 28.29 -10.44
C ILE A 52 12.99 27.28 -9.68
N GLY A 53 14.04 27.74 -8.99
CA GLY A 53 14.92 26.86 -8.24
C GLY A 53 14.21 26.10 -7.13
N VAL A 54 13.43 26.79 -6.31
CA VAL A 54 12.67 26.17 -5.21
C VAL A 54 11.58 25.24 -5.77
N SER A 55 10.85 25.68 -6.80
CA SER A 55 9.81 24.84 -7.43
C SER A 55 10.40 23.55 -8.01
N ALA A 56 11.55 23.61 -8.65
CA ALA A 56 12.23 22.42 -9.19
C ALA A 56 12.57 21.41 -8.08
N VAL A 57 13.07 21.88 -6.94
CA VAL A 57 13.37 21.00 -5.78
C VAL A 57 12.09 20.39 -5.21
N ILE A 58 11.04 21.19 -5.04
CA ILE A 58 9.75 20.69 -4.51
C ILE A 58 9.18 19.62 -5.44
N ILE A 59 9.19 19.86 -6.77
CA ILE A 59 8.70 18.89 -7.74
C ILE A 59 9.52 17.59 -7.66
N MET A 60 10.85 17.69 -7.62
CA MET A 60 11.72 16.51 -7.53
C MET A 60 11.43 15.69 -6.28
N VAL A 61 11.32 16.32 -5.11
CA VAL A 61 11.01 15.64 -3.84
C VAL A 61 9.61 15.03 -3.88
N SER A 62 8.62 15.75 -4.41
CA SER A 62 7.24 15.26 -4.51
C SER A 62 7.11 14.05 -5.43
N VAL A 63 7.79 14.06 -6.59
CA VAL A 63 7.82 12.91 -7.51
C VAL A 63 8.53 11.73 -6.86
N GLY A 64 9.65 11.97 -6.15
CA GLY A 64 10.38 10.92 -5.42
C GLY A 64 9.51 10.27 -4.33
N ALA A 65 8.83 11.07 -3.52
CA ALA A 65 7.95 10.57 -2.47
C ALA A 65 6.75 9.79 -3.05
N GLY A 66 6.15 10.29 -4.13
CA GLY A 66 5.04 9.59 -4.80
C GLY A 66 5.46 8.25 -5.42
N ALA A 67 6.66 8.18 -6.00
CA ALA A 67 7.21 6.93 -6.52
C ALA A 67 7.48 5.91 -5.40
N GLN A 68 8.03 6.37 -4.27
CA GLN A 68 8.28 5.52 -3.11
C GLN A 68 6.96 4.95 -2.55
N GLU A 69 5.94 5.78 -2.36
CA GLU A 69 4.62 5.35 -1.88
C GLU A 69 3.97 4.31 -2.84
N GLN A 70 4.14 4.51 -4.15
CA GLN A 70 3.63 3.56 -5.13
C GLN A 70 4.35 2.20 -5.04
N ILE A 71 5.68 2.20 -4.82
CA ILE A 71 6.45 0.97 -4.61
C ILE A 71 6.03 0.27 -3.31
N GLU A 72 5.86 1.02 -2.22
CA GLU A 72 5.41 0.48 -0.94
C GLU A 72 4.03 -0.19 -1.07
N ARG A 73 3.07 0.47 -1.71
CA ARG A 73 1.74 -0.11 -1.98
C ARG A 73 1.81 -1.36 -2.86
N GLN A 74 2.71 -1.41 -3.84
CA GLN A 74 2.91 -2.62 -4.65
C GLN A 74 3.51 -3.76 -3.82
N LEU A 75 4.43 -3.47 -2.91
CA LEU A 75 5.01 -4.45 -2.00
C LEU A 75 3.99 -4.95 -0.96
N GLU A 76 3.16 -4.07 -0.42
CA GLU A 76 2.04 -4.43 0.48
C GLU A 76 1.06 -5.37 -0.22
N ASN A 77 0.70 -5.08 -1.47
CA ASN A 77 -0.18 -5.93 -2.29
C ASN A 77 0.42 -7.30 -2.62
N LEU A 78 1.76 -7.42 -2.62
CA LEU A 78 2.45 -8.70 -2.78
C LEU A 78 2.49 -9.51 -1.48
N GLY A 79 2.01 -8.94 -0.36
CA GLY A 79 2.12 -9.55 0.97
C GLY A 79 3.59 -9.58 1.41
N GLY A 80 4.09 -8.46 1.95
CA GLY A 80 5.51 -8.20 2.20
C GLY A 80 6.29 -9.22 3.04
N SER A 81 5.65 -10.28 3.50
CA SER A 81 6.26 -11.37 4.27
C SER A 81 5.77 -12.75 3.82
N VAL A 82 5.29 -12.89 2.57
CA VAL A 82 4.76 -14.17 2.09
C VAL A 82 5.87 -14.99 1.42
N PHE A 83 6.17 -16.14 2.00
CA PHE A 83 7.02 -17.16 1.39
C PHE A 83 6.17 -18.18 0.66
N ILE A 84 6.45 -18.40 -0.64
CA ILE A 84 5.78 -19.41 -1.42
C ILE A 84 6.70 -20.61 -1.58
N ILE A 85 6.31 -21.74 -1.01
CA ILE A 85 7.05 -22.99 -1.07
C ILE A 85 6.46 -23.87 -2.16
N PHE A 86 7.26 -24.17 -3.16
CA PHE A 86 6.86 -25.04 -4.25
C PHE A 86 7.47 -26.44 -4.09
N ASN A 87 6.68 -27.46 -4.38
CA ASN A 87 7.20 -28.79 -4.58
C ASN A 87 7.92 -28.85 -5.93
N ASN A 88 9.25 -28.79 -5.91
CA ASN A 88 10.06 -28.84 -7.12
C ASN A 88 10.69 -30.21 -7.28
N SER A 89 10.30 -30.94 -8.34
CA SER A 89 11.05 -32.10 -8.80
C SER A 89 12.33 -31.64 -9.48
N ARG A 90 13.47 -31.74 -8.79
CA ARG A 90 14.78 -31.47 -9.41
C ARG A 90 15.01 -32.36 -10.60
N ARG A 91 15.07 -31.78 -11.79
CA ARG A 91 15.77 -32.37 -12.95
C ARG A 91 17.26 -32.17 -12.72
N SER A 92 17.92 -33.13 -12.09
CA SER A 92 19.38 -33.12 -11.99
C SER A 92 19.90 -33.94 -13.16
N GLY A 93 20.59 -33.30 -14.12
CA GLY A 93 21.44 -33.95 -15.10
C GLY A 93 20.78 -35.00 -16.00
N GLY A 94 19.66 -34.66 -16.69
CA GLY A 94 19.14 -35.50 -17.79
C GLY A 94 18.40 -36.79 -17.39
N ALA A 95 18.47 -37.22 -16.14
CA ALA A 95 17.70 -38.36 -15.64
C ALA A 95 16.49 -37.83 -14.84
N SER A 96 15.29 -38.04 -15.35
CA SER A 96 14.05 -37.85 -14.59
C SER A 96 14.01 -38.93 -13.52
N THR A 97 14.29 -38.61 -12.27
CA THR A 97 13.86 -39.47 -11.15
C THR A 97 12.34 -39.50 -11.21
N GLY A 98 11.81 -40.72 -11.55
CA GLY A 98 10.41 -40.93 -11.85
C GLY A 98 9.46 -40.23 -10.88
N ALA A 99 8.26 -39.91 -11.37
CA ALA A 99 7.23 -39.11 -10.68
C ALA A 99 6.79 -39.64 -9.28
N GLY A 100 7.38 -40.73 -8.80
CA GLY A 100 7.08 -41.35 -7.52
C GLY A 100 8.02 -41.05 -6.35
N SER A 101 9.17 -40.40 -6.57
CA SER A 101 10.18 -40.19 -5.51
C SER A 101 10.16 -38.84 -4.82
N VAL A 102 9.34 -37.90 -5.26
CA VAL A 102 9.25 -36.60 -4.64
C VAL A 102 8.09 -36.59 -3.64
N LYS A 103 8.40 -36.44 -2.34
CA LYS A 103 7.39 -36.20 -1.32
C LYS A 103 6.59 -34.96 -1.71
N LYS A 104 5.30 -35.13 -1.92
CA LYS A 104 4.40 -34.01 -2.19
C LYS A 104 4.16 -33.24 -0.90
N LEU A 105 4.15 -31.92 -0.98
CA LEU A 105 3.67 -31.09 0.11
C LEU A 105 2.18 -31.35 0.35
N THR A 106 1.79 -31.41 1.61
CA THR A 106 0.43 -31.69 2.06
C THR A 106 -0.09 -30.56 2.94
N THR A 107 -1.38 -30.55 3.24
CA THR A 107 -1.97 -29.60 4.22
C THR A 107 -1.37 -29.76 5.60
N VAL A 108 -0.97 -30.98 5.99
CA VAL A 108 -0.32 -31.26 7.27
C VAL A 108 1.04 -30.57 7.38
N ASP A 109 1.77 -30.44 6.28
CA ASP A 109 3.03 -29.70 6.26
C ASP A 109 2.82 -28.20 6.52
N ALA A 110 1.71 -27.63 6.04
CA ALA A 110 1.34 -26.23 6.31
C ALA A 110 1.01 -26.03 7.81
N ASP A 111 0.22 -26.93 8.40
CA ASP A 111 -0.12 -26.90 9.83
C ASP A 111 1.13 -27.04 10.69
N TYR A 112 2.07 -27.92 10.29
CA TYR A 112 3.36 -28.08 10.95
C TYR A 112 4.19 -26.79 10.92
N LEU A 113 4.29 -26.13 9.76
CA LEU A 113 5.02 -24.86 9.61
C LEU A 113 4.44 -23.80 10.53
N LYS A 114 3.13 -23.65 10.57
CA LYS A 114 2.43 -22.68 11.43
C LYS A 114 2.70 -22.94 12.91
N SER A 115 2.75 -24.20 13.32
CA SER A 115 2.88 -24.58 14.74
C SER A 115 4.33 -24.63 15.25
N GLN A 116 5.29 -24.92 14.39
CA GLN A 116 6.67 -25.22 14.80
C GLN A 116 7.70 -24.16 14.41
N VAL A 117 7.39 -23.27 13.46
CA VAL A 117 8.34 -22.26 12.99
C VAL A 117 8.04 -20.91 13.63
N PRO A 118 8.92 -20.39 14.49
CA PRO A 118 8.74 -19.06 15.07
C PRO A 118 8.69 -17.98 14.00
N GLY A 119 7.76 -17.03 14.13
CA GLY A 119 7.59 -15.94 13.18
C GLY A 119 6.69 -16.26 12.00
N VAL A 120 6.15 -17.48 11.88
CA VAL A 120 5.09 -17.83 10.93
C VAL A 120 3.73 -17.57 11.58
N GLU A 121 3.05 -16.53 11.13
CA GLU A 121 1.71 -16.18 11.63
C GLU A 121 0.63 -17.06 10.98
N GLU A 122 0.71 -17.25 9.66
CA GLU A 122 -0.21 -18.08 8.89
C GLU A 122 0.54 -18.95 7.87
N ALA A 123 0.05 -20.16 7.66
CA ALA A 123 0.50 -21.05 6.60
C ALA A 123 -0.71 -21.76 5.99
N ALA A 124 -0.79 -21.74 4.68
CA ALA A 124 -1.92 -22.38 3.99
C ALA A 124 -1.48 -23.09 2.73
N ALA A 125 -2.01 -24.29 2.52
CA ALA A 125 -1.80 -25.00 1.28
C ALA A 125 -2.64 -24.40 0.14
N ALA A 126 -2.06 -24.37 -1.05
CA ALA A 126 -2.77 -23.97 -2.26
C ALA A 126 -2.40 -24.89 -3.44
N LEU A 127 -3.39 -25.20 -4.23
CA LEU A 127 -3.23 -25.94 -5.49
C LEU A 127 -3.62 -25.03 -6.66
N ARG A 128 -2.66 -24.68 -7.49
CA ARG A 128 -2.88 -23.79 -8.62
C ARG A 128 -3.23 -24.56 -9.88
N GLY A 129 -4.26 -24.12 -10.56
CA GLY A 129 -4.68 -24.62 -11.85
C GLY A 129 -5.16 -23.48 -12.75
N SER A 130 -5.65 -23.81 -13.94
CA SER A 130 -6.31 -22.88 -14.84
C SER A 130 -7.58 -23.52 -15.39
N GLY A 131 -8.60 -22.71 -15.60
CA GLY A 131 -9.86 -23.20 -16.11
C GLY A 131 -10.72 -22.11 -16.72
N GLN A 132 -11.83 -22.54 -17.30
CA GLN A 132 -12.86 -21.66 -17.84
C GLN A 132 -14.02 -21.58 -16.85
N ILE A 133 -14.40 -20.36 -16.52
CA ILE A 133 -15.59 -20.09 -15.70
C ILE A 133 -16.69 -19.61 -16.64
N VAL A 134 -17.88 -20.13 -16.46
CA VAL A 134 -19.04 -19.81 -17.29
C VAL A 134 -20.21 -19.38 -16.41
N PHE A 135 -20.81 -18.27 -16.79
CA PHE A 135 -22.06 -17.76 -16.21
C PHE A 135 -23.01 -17.32 -17.33
N GLY A 136 -24.15 -17.96 -17.44
CA GLY A 136 -25.08 -17.72 -18.56
C GLY A 136 -24.40 -17.91 -19.90
N ASN A 137 -24.37 -16.86 -20.72
CA ASN A 137 -23.71 -16.85 -22.04
C ASN A 137 -22.27 -16.29 -21.99
N MET A 138 -21.82 -15.83 -20.82
CA MET A 138 -20.48 -15.28 -20.62
C MET A 138 -19.51 -16.38 -20.18
N ASN A 139 -18.28 -16.29 -20.62
CA ASN A 139 -17.22 -17.20 -20.22
C ASN A 139 -15.89 -16.47 -20.10
N TRP A 140 -15.07 -16.88 -19.15
CA TRP A 140 -13.76 -16.31 -18.91
C TRP A 140 -12.75 -17.36 -18.51
N ARG A 141 -11.57 -17.36 -19.16
CA ARG A 141 -10.47 -18.25 -18.79
C ARG A 141 -9.54 -17.57 -17.81
N THR A 142 -9.33 -18.21 -16.67
CA THR A 142 -8.52 -17.63 -15.59
C THR A 142 -7.74 -18.69 -14.82
N ASN A 143 -6.87 -18.24 -13.92
CA ASN A 143 -6.26 -19.10 -12.94
C ASN A 143 -7.27 -19.43 -11.84
N ILE A 144 -7.26 -20.67 -11.37
CA ILE A 144 -8.12 -21.17 -10.31
C ILE A 144 -7.21 -21.76 -9.24
N ASP A 145 -7.27 -21.18 -8.06
CA ASP A 145 -6.51 -21.65 -6.92
C ASP A 145 -7.48 -22.41 -5.97
N GLY A 146 -7.24 -23.71 -5.78
CA GLY A 146 -7.84 -24.46 -4.68
C GLY A 146 -7.07 -24.13 -3.41
N ILE A 147 -7.73 -23.47 -2.45
CA ILE A 147 -7.08 -22.92 -1.27
C ILE A 147 -7.51 -23.64 0.00
N ALA A 148 -6.62 -23.73 0.98
CA ALA A 148 -6.94 -24.19 2.33
C ALA A 148 -7.33 -23.01 3.24
N SER A 149 -7.86 -23.33 4.43
CA SER A 149 -8.14 -22.32 5.48
C SER A 149 -6.88 -21.51 5.79
N GLY A 150 -7.04 -20.21 6.05
CA GLY A 150 -5.92 -19.29 6.31
C GLY A 150 -5.28 -18.66 5.06
N TYR A 151 -5.57 -19.14 3.85
CA TYR A 151 -4.93 -18.62 2.63
C TYR A 151 -5.16 -17.13 2.39
N LEU A 152 -6.38 -16.64 2.58
CA LEU A 152 -6.70 -15.21 2.41
C LEU A 152 -5.98 -14.37 3.48
N ALA A 153 -5.96 -14.86 4.71
CA ALA A 153 -5.24 -14.19 5.81
C ALA A 153 -3.74 -14.14 5.56
N ALA A 154 -3.12 -15.26 5.13
CA ALA A 154 -1.70 -15.32 4.78
C ALA A 154 -1.32 -14.35 3.66
N ARG A 155 -2.27 -14.02 2.78
CA ARG A 155 -2.08 -13.06 1.69
C ARG A 155 -2.56 -11.64 2.00
N SER A 156 -3.12 -11.43 3.19
CA SER A 156 -3.76 -10.16 3.57
C SER A 156 -4.82 -9.71 2.56
N TRP A 157 -5.55 -10.69 1.97
CA TRP A 157 -6.60 -10.40 1.02
C TRP A 157 -7.94 -10.19 1.72
N GLU A 158 -8.58 -9.09 1.43
CA GLU A 158 -9.89 -8.74 1.93
C GLU A 158 -10.99 -9.08 0.90
N ILE A 159 -12.18 -9.38 1.41
CA ILE A 159 -13.36 -9.64 0.59
C ILE A 159 -14.14 -8.34 0.50
N ALA A 160 -14.30 -7.83 -0.73
CA ALA A 160 -15.03 -6.59 -1.00
C ALA A 160 -16.56 -6.75 -0.86
N ASP A 161 -17.08 -7.90 -1.28
CA ASP A 161 -18.52 -8.22 -1.22
C ASP A 161 -18.73 -9.70 -0.91
N GLY A 162 -19.68 -9.99 -0.03
CA GLY A 162 -19.95 -11.34 0.44
C GLY A 162 -19.16 -11.72 1.70
N ARG A 163 -18.68 -12.96 1.78
CA ARG A 163 -17.95 -13.50 2.94
C ARG A 163 -16.93 -14.55 2.55
N SER A 164 -16.00 -14.82 3.43
CA SER A 164 -15.08 -15.96 3.31
C SER A 164 -15.79 -17.29 3.56
N PHE A 165 -15.13 -18.38 3.25
CA PHE A 165 -15.63 -19.74 3.51
C PHE A 165 -15.79 -19.99 5.00
N GLY A 166 -16.93 -20.56 5.38
CA GLY A 166 -17.19 -20.98 6.76
C GLY A 166 -16.53 -22.32 7.11
N SER A 167 -16.38 -22.61 8.39
CA SER A 167 -15.79 -23.87 8.87
C SER A 167 -16.54 -25.11 8.39
N SER A 168 -17.86 -25.03 8.28
CA SER A 168 -18.70 -26.10 7.73
C SER A 168 -18.47 -26.36 6.24
N GLU A 169 -18.22 -25.30 5.47
CA GLU A 169 -17.93 -25.38 4.04
C GLU A 169 -16.55 -26.01 3.79
N TRP A 170 -15.58 -25.71 4.65
CA TRP A 170 -14.28 -26.39 4.63
C TRP A 170 -14.41 -27.88 4.95
N ALA A 171 -15.15 -28.21 6.01
CA ALA A 171 -15.30 -29.59 6.46
C ALA A 171 -16.05 -30.47 5.45
N SER A 172 -17.05 -29.90 4.75
CA SER A 172 -17.87 -30.61 3.77
C SER A 172 -17.29 -30.58 2.35
N ALA A 173 -16.18 -29.87 2.13
CA ALA A 173 -15.67 -29.57 0.79
C ALA A 173 -16.76 -28.99 -0.13
N ALA A 174 -17.52 -28.04 0.39
CA ALA A 174 -18.64 -27.43 -0.34
C ALA A 174 -18.16 -26.77 -1.63
N LYS A 175 -18.97 -26.85 -2.67
CA LYS A 175 -18.68 -26.23 -3.98
C LYS A 175 -18.97 -24.72 -3.92
N VAL A 176 -18.09 -23.97 -3.27
CA VAL A 176 -18.16 -22.52 -3.15
C VAL A 176 -16.91 -21.88 -3.72
N ALA A 177 -17.02 -20.68 -4.27
CA ALA A 177 -15.91 -19.98 -4.88
C ALA A 177 -15.92 -18.49 -4.51
N ILE A 178 -14.73 -17.92 -4.45
CA ILE A 178 -14.51 -16.48 -4.36
C ILE A 178 -13.96 -16.03 -5.70
N LEU A 179 -14.59 -15.04 -6.29
CA LEU A 179 -14.19 -14.49 -7.59
C LEU A 179 -13.27 -13.28 -7.39
N GLY A 180 -12.17 -13.25 -8.12
CA GLY A 180 -11.38 -12.02 -8.24
C GLY A 180 -12.16 -10.94 -9.01
N GLU A 181 -11.90 -9.68 -8.72
CA GLU A 181 -12.65 -8.54 -9.28
C GLU A 181 -12.67 -8.53 -10.82
N THR A 182 -11.54 -8.85 -11.47
CA THR A 182 -11.51 -8.93 -12.93
C THR A 182 -12.48 -9.97 -13.46
N VAL A 183 -12.53 -11.17 -12.85
CA VAL A 183 -13.43 -12.25 -13.26
C VAL A 183 -14.89 -11.87 -13.00
N ARG A 184 -15.17 -11.21 -11.87
CA ARG A 184 -16.49 -10.70 -11.54
C ARG A 184 -16.97 -9.71 -12.62
N ALA A 185 -16.14 -8.73 -12.94
CA ALA A 185 -16.49 -7.70 -13.92
C ALA A 185 -16.76 -8.28 -15.31
N GLU A 186 -15.94 -9.25 -15.74
CA GLU A 186 -16.08 -9.89 -17.07
C GLU A 186 -17.31 -10.82 -17.19
N LEU A 187 -17.68 -11.50 -16.10
CA LEU A 187 -18.80 -12.44 -16.12
C LEU A 187 -20.14 -11.80 -15.76
N PHE A 188 -20.14 -10.83 -14.86
CA PHE A 188 -21.36 -10.25 -14.26
C PHE A 188 -21.59 -8.78 -14.63
N GLY A 189 -20.54 -8.05 -15.08
CA GLY A 189 -20.64 -6.62 -15.33
C GLY A 189 -21.10 -5.87 -14.08
N GLU A 190 -22.18 -5.10 -14.19
CA GLU A 190 -22.82 -4.36 -13.09
C GLU A 190 -23.77 -5.22 -12.24
N SER A 191 -24.00 -6.49 -12.61
CA SER A 191 -24.96 -7.35 -11.89
C SER A 191 -24.35 -7.91 -10.61
N ALA A 192 -25.22 -8.20 -9.62
CA ALA A 192 -24.81 -8.83 -8.38
C ALA A 192 -24.28 -10.25 -8.63
N SER A 193 -23.08 -10.54 -8.11
CA SER A 193 -22.40 -11.82 -8.29
C SER A 193 -22.55 -12.75 -7.08
N VAL A 194 -22.75 -12.20 -5.90
CA VAL A 194 -22.86 -12.99 -4.66
C VAL A 194 -24.12 -13.83 -4.67
N GLY A 195 -23.98 -15.12 -4.35
CA GLY A 195 -25.08 -16.09 -4.34
C GLY A 195 -25.40 -16.69 -5.72
N GLN A 196 -24.71 -16.28 -6.78
CA GLN A 196 -24.89 -16.84 -8.11
C GLN A 196 -24.12 -18.14 -8.28
N VAL A 197 -24.61 -19.00 -9.17
CA VAL A 197 -23.96 -20.29 -9.50
C VAL A 197 -23.15 -20.13 -10.78
N VAL A 198 -21.88 -20.44 -10.72
CA VAL A 198 -20.98 -20.46 -11.88
C VAL A 198 -20.51 -21.87 -12.16
N ARG A 199 -20.27 -22.18 -13.44
CA ARG A 199 -19.69 -23.46 -13.85
C ARG A 199 -18.19 -23.28 -14.08
N ILE A 200 -17.39 -24.11 -13.42
CA ILE A 200 -15.93 -24.11 -13.55
C ILE A 200 -15.49 -25.38 -14.32
N ASN A 201 -14.91 -25.19 -15.50
CA ASN A 201 -14.63 -26.28 -16.45
C ASN A 201 -15.90 -27.11 -16.73
N ASN A 202 -15.83 -28.43 -16.44
CA ASN A 202 -16.97 -29.33 -16.54
C ASN A 202 -17.60 -29.61 -15.16
N PHE A 203 -17.24 -28.88 -14.11
CA PHE A 203 -17.80 -29.06 -12.77
C PHE A 203 -18.77 -27.92 -12.46
N ASN A 204 -19.93 -28.27 -11.96
CA ASN A 204 -20.93 -27.34 -11.43
C ASN A 204 -20.81 -27.26 -9.91
#